data_0c795ee4fb82a0e43ce7227eca8b8096
#
_entry.id   0c795ee4fb82a0e43ce7227eca8b8096
#
_cell.length_a   1.000
_cell.length_b   1.000
_cell.length_c   1.000
_cell.angle_alpha   90.00
_cell.angle_beta   90.00
_cell.angle_gamma   90.00
#
_symmetry.space_group_name_H-M   'P 1'
#
loop_
_entity.id
_entity.type
_entity.pdbx_description
1 polymer ?
#
loop_
_entity_poly.entity_id
_entity_poly.type
_entity_poly.pdbx_seq_one_letter_code
_entity_poly.pdbx_strand_id
1 'polypeptide(L)'
;MTNLVGASRFSTLDAEPSLELETGLGLTPLGPIDHPQFFSGLVTRPDVTAAGILTVADVSTTTYLDLSAIAATRDPVVTASGDRIRFESFSGCNGVYAVYDLLADGIASGEIAFGTTNVDVNQPLRTALAALPRHELMHLAVGPDALRMSTLAETHEERKVELPERWVRGFAEVPAVLASMSVVAEATGPQAMTFLAGLPRGAPGPAVGVVAGPRGPRITAAGSPGSATLAGTARLTSLRRVMRHIRRLTVWAHESGASAWVAEVDGGRITLAMTPQPYRGFSGEGQLLTGLARASVVGAGAGAGAGSGSGAAFRVLEQLAWEPVIDPGLLAAETGLTAAEVSGAVSVLAASGKVGYDLSCGAYFHREVPFDSDAAERDHPRLRAARELVAAGSVERTADGVRVGGEGTQSHWVRFGSGDATCTCRWFIRYAGSRGPCSHILAARLYMAGLT
;
A
#
# COMPACT_ATOMS: atom_id res chain seq x y z
N MET A 1 -4.92 -27.25 -14.22
CA MET A 1 -5.86 -26.16 -14.55
C MET A 1 -5.02 -25.00 -15.08
N THR A 2 -5.21 -24.59 -16.31
CA THR A 2 -4.41 -23.55 -16.93
C THR A 2 -4.91 -22.20 -16.44
N ASN A 3 -4.15 -21.52 -15.59
CA ASN A 3 -4.47 -20.16 -15.15
C ASN A 3 -4.29 -19.20 -16.34
N LEU A 4 -5.40 -18.73 -16.87
CA LEU A 4 -5.40 -17.66 -17.86
C LEU A 4 -5.33 -16.33 -17.08
N VAL A 5 -4.11 -15.85 -16.87
CA VAL A 5 -3.86 -14.51 -16.32
C VAL A 5 -3.92 -13.51 -17.47
N GLY A 6 -4.88 -12.62 -17.44
CA GLY A 6 -4.92 -11.47 -18.35
C GLY A 6 -3.72 -10.56 -18.10
N ALA A 7 -3.05 -10.11 -19.15
CA ALA A 7 -1.91 -9.20 -19.06
C ALA A 7 -2.37 -7.77 -19.29
N SER A 8 -2.07 -6.87 -18.36
CA SER A 8 -2.30 -5.43 -18.55
C SER A 8 -1.49 -4.90 -19.74
N ARG A 9 -2.09 -4.11 -20.63
CA ARG A 9 -1.47 -3.59 -21.83
C ARG A 9 -1.25 -2.09 -21.75
N PHE A 10 -0.10 -1.64 -22.23
CA PHE A 10 0.16 -0.23 -22.46
C PHE A 10 -0.27 0.14 -23.89
N SER A 11 -1.09 1.19 -24.03
CA SER A 11 -1.36 1.79 -25.34
C SER A 11 -0.38 2.95 -25.58
N THR A 12 0.32 2.91 -26.71
CA THR A 12 1.29 3.95 -27.13
C THR A 12 0.79 4.76 -28.31
N LEU A 13 -0.51 4.72 -28.63
CA LEU A 13 -1.03 5.30 -29.87
C LEU A 13 -1.40 6.78 -29.79
N ASP A 14 -1.44 7.38 -28.60
CA ASP A 14 -1.66 8.82 -28.43
C ASP A 14 -0.63 9.41 -27.47
N ALA A 15 -0.39 10.72 -27.55
CA ALA A 15 0.75 11.45 -26.98
C ALA A 15 0.87 11.45 -25.44
N GLU A 16 0.03 10.73 -24.73
CA GLU A 16 0.14 10.46 -23.28
C GLU A 16 -0.02 8.95 -23.04
N PRO A 17 0.85 8.32 -22.23
CA PRO A 17 0.74 6.91 -21.92
C PRO A 17 -0.50 6.66 -21.07
N SER A 18 -1.51 6.01 -21.61
CA SER A 18 -2.68 5.54 -20.90
C SER A 18 -2.48 4.10 -20.44
N LEU A 19 -2.97 3.78 -19.26
CA LEU A 19 -2.83 2.49 -18.62
C LEU A 19 -4.21 1.84 -18.46
N GLU A 20 -4.45 0.76 -19.19
CA GLU A 20 -5.65 -0.05 -19.07
C GLU A 20 -5.43 -1.18 -18.04
N LEU A 21 -6.32 -1.24 -17.04
CA LEU A 21 -6.38 -2.32 -16.06
C LEU A 21 -7.19 -3.47 -16.65
N GLU A 22 -6.56 -4.64 -16.80
CA GLU A 22 -7.28 -5.84 -17.20
C GLU A 22 -7.82 -6.58 -15.97
N THR A 23 -9.03 -7.12 -16.10
CA THR A 23 -9.61 -8.08 -15.16
C THR A 23 -9.26 -9.49 -15.62
N GLY A 24 -9.07 -10.40 -14.67
CA GLY A 24 -8.95 -11.81 -14.99
C GLY A 24 -10.22 -12.35 -15.66
N LEU A 25 -10.07 -13.38 -16.49
CA LEU A 25 -11.21 -14.10 -17.07
C LEU A 25 -12.08 -14.67 -15.96
N GLY A 26 -13.36 -14.27 -15.90
CA GLY A 26 -14.35 -14.90 -15.03
C GLY A 26 -14.79 -16.24 -15.60
N LEU A 27 -14.85 -17.26 -14.75
CA LEU A 27 -15.49 -18.52 -15.07
C LEU A 27 -16.95 -18.45 -14.62
N THR A 28 -17.87 -18.44 -15.59
CA THR A 28 -19.30 -18.61 -15.30
C THR A 28 -19.74 -20.03 -15.67
N PRO A 29 -20.92 -20.48 -15.21
CA PRO A 29 -21.50 -21.75 -15.66
C PRO A 29 -21.68 -21.83 -17.19
N LEU A 30 -21.64 -20.71 -17.90
CA LEU A 30 -21.76 -20.61 -19.36
C LEU A 30 -20.39 -20.52 -20.07
N GLY A 31 -19.28 -20.55 -19.33
CA GLY A 31 -17.92 -20.48 -19.84
C GLY A 31 -17.16 -19.21 -19.42
N PRO A 32 -15.90 -19.03 -19.90
CA PRO A 32 -15.13 -17.83 -19.63
C PRO A 32 -15.76 -16.61 -20.32
N ILE A 33 -15.86 -15.49 -19.57
CA ILE A 33 -16.36 -14.21 -20.07
C ILE A 33 -15.21 -13.22 -20.03
N ASP A 34 -14.96 -12.50 -21.12
CA ASP A 34 -14.04 -11.37 -21.15
C ASP A 34 -14.65 -10.22 -20.31
N HIS A 35 -13.87 -9.72 -19.34
CA HIS A 35 -14.28 -8.65 -18.44
C HIS A 35 -15.57 -8.91 -17.64
N PRO A 36 -15.62 -9.95 -16.80
CA PRO A 36 -16.78 -10.23 -15.98
C PRO A 36 -16.94 -9.15 -14.89
N GLN A 37 -18.17 -8.94 -14.47
CA GLN A 37 -18.45 -8.23 -13.24
C GLN A 37 -17.82 -8.99 -12.06
N PHE A 38 -16.85 -8.36 -11.35
CA PHE A 38 -16.14 -9.05 -10.28
C PHE A 38 -16.74 -8.83 -8.89
N PHE A 39 -17.78 -8.01 -8.79
CA PHE A 39 -18.65 -7.95 -7.61
C PHE A 39 -20.06 -7.55 -7.99
N SER A 40 -21.05 -8.20 -7.39
CA SER A 40 -22.45 -7.81 -7.45
C SER A 40 -23.16 -8.33 -6.20
N GLY A 41 -23.68 -7.43 -5.36
CA GLY A 41 -24.32 -7.85 -4.12
C GLY A 41 -25.05 -6.75 -3.36
N LEU A 42 -25.96 -7.18 -2.46
CA LEU A 42 -26.60 -6.33 -1.47
C LEU A 42 -25.75 -6.24 -0.21
N VAL A 43 -25.58 -5.04 0.32
CA VAL A 43 -24.82 -4.82 1.55
C VAL A 43 -25.72 -4.92 2.79
N THR A 44 -25.18 -5.45 3.88
CA THR A 44 -25.93 -5.62 5.15
C THR A 44 -26.14 -4.30 5.88
N ARG A 45 -25.19 -3.37 5.76
CA ARG A 45 -25.17 -2.09 6.47
C ARG A 45 -24.85 -0.94 5.50
N PRO A 46 -25.86 -0.47 4.74
CA PRO A 46 -25.69 0.61 3.77
C PRO A 46 -25.07 1.87 4.35
N ASP A 47 -25.50 2.27 5.55
CA ASP A 47 -24.99 3.44 6.25
C ASP A 47 -23.49 3.33 6.62
N VAL A 48 -23.05 2.14 7.00
CA VAL A 48 -21.62 1.86 7.35
C VAL A 48 -20.77 1.76 6.08
N THR A 49 -21.27 1.02 5.08
CA THR A 49 -20.58 0.86 3.79
C THR A 49 -20.41 2.20 3.09
N ALA A 50 -21.46 3.00 3.03
CA ALA A 50 -21.39 4.35 2.47
C ALA A 50 -20.39 5.24 3.23
N ALA A 51 -20.39 5.20 4.56
CA ALA A 51 -19.44 5.95 5.37
C ALA A 51 -17.99 5.46 5.14
N GLY A 52 -17.76 4.16 4.93
CA GLY A 52 -16.47 3.57 4.58
C GLY A 52 -15.96 4.06 3.22
N ILE A 53 -16.76 3.94 2.17
CA ILE A 53 -16.43 4.42 0.82
C ILE A 53 -16.13 5.93 0.84
N LEU A 54 -16.99 6.72 1.51
CA LEU A 54 -16.79 8.15 1.64
C LEU A 54 -15.54 8.52 2.42
N THR A 55 -15.12 7.71 3.41
CA THR A 55 -13.87 7.93 4.14
C THR A 55 -12.65 7.85 3.21
N VAL A 56 -12.63 6.84 2.33
CA VAL A 56 -11.57 6.66 1.31
C VAL A 56 -11.60 7.80 0.29
N ALA A 57 -12.80 8.15 -0.18
CA ALA A 57 -13.00 9.25 -1.13
C ALA A 57 -12.65 10.63 -0.53
N ASP A 58 -12.89 10.88 0.75
CA ASP A 58 -12.48 12.12 1.43
C ASP A 58 -10.95 12.23 1.50
N VAL A 59 -10.25 11.13 1.75
CA VAL A 59 -8.79 11.11 1.76
C VAL A 59 -8.25 11.46 0.38
N SER A 60 -8.80 10.90 -0.70
CA SER A 60 -8.30 11.14 -2.07
C SER A 60 -8.39 12.61 -2.50
N THR A 61 -9.39 13.33 -2.01
CA THR A 61 -9.60 14.75 -2.32
C THR A 61 -8.86 15.71 -1.39
N THR A 62 -8.22 15.21 -0.32
CA THR A 62 -7.60 16.04 0.70
C THR A 62 -6.09 16.14 0.50
N THR A 63 -5.57 17.37 0.54
CA THR A 63 -4.13 17.65 0.63
C THR A 63 -3.81 18.14 2.04
N TYR A 64 -3.22 17.29 2.86
CA TYR A 64 -2.92 17.60 4.27
C TYR A 64 -1.76 18.56 4.47
N LEU A 65 -1.01 18.85 3.42
CA LEU A 65 0.06 19.86 3.43
C LEU A 65 -0.49 21.27 3.22
N ASP A 66 -1.46 21.37 2.31
CA ASP A 66 -2.19 22.60 2.01
C ASP A 66 -3.69 22.26 1.91
N LEU A 67 -4.40 22.54 2.99
CA LEU A 67 -5.84 22.22 3.09
C LEU A 67 -6.71 23.08 2.17
N SER A 68 -6.17 24.14 1.58
CA SER A 68 -6.85 24.96 0.57
C SER A 68 -6.75 24.39 -0.84
N ALA A 69 -5.76 23.52 -1.09
CA ALA A 69 -5.56 22.86 -2.37
C ALA A 69 -6.47 21.63 -2.49
N ILE A 70 -7.38 21.65 -3.46
CA ILE A 70 -8.19 20.47 -3.82
C ILE A 70 -7.35 19.61 -4.76
N ALA A 71 -7.14 18.35 -4.38
CA ALA A 71 -6.48 17.41 -5.26
C ALA A 71 -7.35 17.12 -6.49
N ALA A 72 -6.76 17.15 -7.66
CA ALA A 72 -7.46 16.88 -8.93
C ALA A 72 -7.89 15.41 -9.08
N THR A 73 -7.29 14.50 -8.29
CA THR A 73 -7.53 13.07 -8.35
C THR A 73 -8.49 12.63 -7.26
N ARG A 74 -9.54 11.89 -7.63
CA ARG A 74 -10.66 11.52 -6.75
C ARG A 74 -10.93 10.00 -6.73
N ASP A 75 -9.99 9.19 -7.18
CA ASP A 75 -10.26 7.88 -7.74
C ASP A 75 -9.76 6.76 -6.83
N PRO A 76 -10.63 6.07 -6.04
CA PRO A 76 -10.20 4.86 -5.35
C PRO A 76 -9.95 3.71 -6.33
N VAL A 77 -8.92 2.92 -6.05
CA VAL A 77 -8.73 1.60 -6.64
C VAL A 77 -9.65 0.63 -5.91
N VAL A 78 -10.37 -0.19 -6.68
CA VAL A 78 -11.30 -1.20 -6.15
C VAL A 78 -10.80 -2.57 -6.55
N THR A 79 -10.57 -3.45 -5.57
CA THR A 79 -10.13 -4.84 -5.77
C THR A 79 -11.11 -5.80 -5.14
N ALA A 80 -11.55 -6.80 -5.91
CA ALA A 80 -12.28 -7.96 -5.41
C ALA A 80 -11.32 -9.15 -5.31
N SER A 81 -11.34 -9.87 -4.17
CA SER A 81 -10.40 -10.97 -3.86
C SER A 81 -11.13 -12.23 -3.39
N GLY A 82 -12.39 -12.43 -3.79
CA GLY A 82 -13.18 -13.61 -3.44
C GLY A 82 -13.79 -13.59 -2.04
N ASP A 83 -13.18 -12.92 -1.07
CA ASP A 83 -13.64 -12.83 0.32
C ASP A 83 -14.04 -11.40 0.74
N ARG A 84 -13.70 -10.39 -0.05
CA ARG A 84 -13.92 -8.96 0.24
C ARG A 84 -13.87 -8.08 -1.00
N ILE A 85 -14.42 -6.86 -0.85
CA ILE A 85 -14.20 -5.76 -1.77
C ILE A 85 -13.38 -4.70 -1.06
N ARG A 86 -12.24 -4.33 -1.62
CA ARG A 86 -11.30 -3.36 -1.08
C ARG A 86 -11.30 -2.09 -1.90
N PHE A 87 -11.51 -0.95 -1.25
CA PHE A 87 -11.37 0.38 -1.82
C PHE A 87 -10.11 1.02 -1.27
N GLU A 88 -9.19 1.46 -2.13
CA GLU A 88 -7.89 2.01 -1.74
C GLU A 88 -7.69 3.39 -2.35
N SER A 89 -7.14 4.33 -1.58
CA SER A 89 -6.77 5.65 -2.09
C SER A 89 -5.56 6.24 -1.39
N PHE A 90 -4.99 7.27 -2.01
CA PHE A 90 -3.99 8.13 -1.36
C PHE A 90 -4.51 9.56 -1.32
N SER A 91 -4.10 10.30 -0.29
CA SER A 91 -4.31 11.74 -0.24
C SER A 91 -3.58 12.46 -1.38
N GLY A 92 -4.04 13.66 -1.73
CA GLY A 92 -3.42 14.48 -2.77
C GLY A 92 -1.92 14.73 -2.58
N CYS A 93 -1.44 14.74 -1.34
CA CYS A 93 -0.01 14.82 -0.99
C CYS A 93 0.67 13.45 -0.88
N ASN A 94 -0.02 12.35 -1.17
CA ASN A 94 0.45 10.96 -1.03
C ASN A 94 0.95 10.58 0.38
N GLY A 95 0.58 11.36 1.40
CA GLY A 95 1.02 11.19 2.79
C GLY A 95 0.09 10.38 3.67
N VAL A 96 -1.13 10.13 3.20
CA VAL A 96 -2.11 9.23 3.82
C VAL A 96 -2.55 8.20 2.78
N TYR A 97 -2.47 6.94 3.14
CA TYR A 97 -3.05 5.82 2.43
C TYR A 97 -4.30 5.38 3.18
N ALA A 98 -5.42 5.25 2.48
CA ALA A 98 -6.70 4.87 3.04
C ALA A 98 -7.23 3.62 2.37
N VAL A 99 -7.76 2.71 3.18
CA VAL A 99 -8.42 1.48 2.73
C VAL A 99 -9.77 1.36 3.41
N TYR A 100 -10.78 0.96 2.67
CA TYR A 100 -12.01 0.40 3.21
C TYR A 100 -12.19 -1.01 2.64
N ASP A 101 -12.23 -2.01 3.52
CA ASP A 101 -12.61 -3.38 3.20
C ASP A 101 -14.08 -3.59 3.55
N LEU A 102 -14.91 -3.89 2.55
CA LEU A 102 -16.21 -4.50 2.74
C LEU A 102 -15.99 -6.02 2.79
N LEU A 103 -16.16 -6.61 3.97
CA LEU A 103 -15.90 -8.03 4.23
C LEU A 103 -17.13 -8.87 3.86
N ALA A 104 -16.95 -10.19 3.79
CA ALA A 104 -18.02 -11.12 3.42
C ALA A 104 -19.27 -11.00 4.33
N ASP A 105 -19.08 -10.75 5.64
CA ASP A 105 -20.18 -10.53 6.59
C ASP A 105 -20.90 -9.17 6.41
N GLY A 106 -20.30 -8.26 5.66
CA GLY A 106 -20.90 -7.00 5.22
C GLY A 106 -21.77 -7.13 3.97
N ILE A 107 -21.84 -8.33 3.37
CA ILE A 107 -22.59 -8.62 2.15
C ILE A 107 -23.75 -9.56 2.51
N ALA A 108 -24.98 -9.10 2.29
CA ALA A 108 -26.19 -9.85 2.61
C ALA A 108 -26.48 -10.94 1.58
N SER A 109 -26.22 -10.65 0.31
CA SER A 109 -26.34 -11.59 -0.81
C SER A 109 -25.52 -11.10 -1.98
N GLY A 110 -25.01 -12.01 -2.80
CA GLY A 110 -24.25 -11.67 -3.99
C GLY A 110 -23.03 -12.54 -4.17
N GLU A 111 -22.22 -12.19 -5.14
CA GLU A 111 -21.01 -12.91 -5.51
C GLU A 111 -19.81 -11.96 -5.48
N ILE A 112 -18.72 -12.41 -4.88
CA ILE A 112 -17.40 -11.78 -4.93
C ILE A 112 -16.53 -12.65 -5.82
N ALA A 113 -16.21 -12.16 -6.99
CA ALA A 113 -15.22 -12.77 -7.87
C ALA A 113 -13.85 -12.09 -7.70
N PHE A 114 -13.11 -11.93 -8.77
CA PHE A 114 -11.73 -11.43 -8.75
C PHE A 114 -11.54 -10.35 -9.80
N GLY A 115 -10.88 -9.26 -9.44
CA GLY A 115 -10.57 -8.18 -10.36
C GLY A 115 -10.14 -6.89 -9.66
N THR A 116 -9.53 -6.00 -10.44
CA THR A 116 -9.14 -4.66 -9.97
C THR A 116 -9.58 -3.61 -11.00
N THR A 117 -10.14 -2.51 -10.53
CA THR A 117 -10.46 -1.32 -11.32
C THR A 117 -10.18 -0.06 -10.50
N ASN A 118 -10.21 1.09 -11.13
CA ASN A 118 -10.22 2.38 -10.45
C ASN A 118 -11.40 3.22 -10.96
N VAL A 119 -12.12 3.84 -10.04
CA VAL A 119 -13.36 4.55 -10.35
C VAL A 119 -13.40 5.89 -9.64
N ASP A 120 -13.95 6.91 -10.28
CA ASP A 120 -14.22 8.20 -9.60
C ASP A 120 -15.39 8.02 -8.60
N VAL A 121 -15.30 8.66 -7.45
CA VAL A 121 -16.43 8.84 -6.54
C VAL A 121 -16.84 10.30 -6.62
N ASN A 122 -17.62 10.63 -7.67
CA ASN A 122 -17.99 11.99 -8.00
C ASN A 122 -19.00 12.60 -7.01
N GLN A 123 -19.29 13.88 -7.17
CA GLN A 123 -20.16 14.60 -6.22
C GLN A 123 -21.59 14.06 -6.15
N PRO A 124 -22.28 13.68 -7.24
CA PRO A 124 -23.58 13.01 -7.19
C PRO A 124 -23.57 11.74 -6.35
N LEU A 125 -22.64 10.80 -6.62
CA LEU A 125 -22.51 9.56 -5.84
C LEU A 125 -22.16 9.86 -4.37
N ARG A 126 -21.28 10.82 -4.09
CA ARG A 126 -20.96 11.24 -2.72
C ARG A 126 -22.17 11.75 -1.97
N THR A 127 -23.04 12.52 -2.65
CA THR A 127 -24.27 13.05 -2.06
C THR A 127 -25.25 11.91 -1.75
N ALA A 128 -25.45 11.00 -2.68
CA ALA A 128 -26.29 9.82 -2.49
C ALA A 128 -25.79 8.93 -1.34
N LEU A 129 -24.50 8.59 -1.33
CA LEU A 129 -23.89 7.81 -0.25
C LEU A 129 -24.02 8.50 1.12
N ALA A 130 -23.87 9.83 1.18
CA ALA A 130 -24.00 10.58 2.45
C ALA A 130 -25.42 10.62 3.00
N ALA A 131 -26.41 10.46 2.14
CA ALA A 131 -27.84 10.50 2.50
C ALA A 131 -28.41 9.11 2.86
N LEU A 132 -27.67 8.02 2.63
CA LEU A 132 -28.17 6.65 2.82
C LEU A 132 -28.53 6.35 4.28
N PRO A 133 -29.80 6.03 4.58
CA PRO A 133 -30.20 5.60 5.91
C PRO A 133 -29.86 4.12 6.13
N ARG A 134 -29.82 3.72 7.41
CA ARG A 134 -29.47 2.35 7.82
C ARG A 134 -30.32 1.24 7.21
N HIS A 135 -31.58 1.54 6.94
CA HIS A 135 -32.58 0.56 6.48
C HIS A 135 -32.83 0.60 4.97
N GLU A 136 -32.09 1.42 4.23
CA GLU A 136 -32.17 1.45 2.77
C GLU A 136 -31.58 0.15 2.19
N LEU A 137 -32.12 -0.29 1.06
CA LEU A 137 -31.51 -1.36 0.28
C LEU A 137 -30.43 -0.74 -0.63
N MET A 138 -29.21 -1.18 -0.48
CA MET A 138 -28.08 -0.76 -1.31
C MET A 138 -27.48 -1.96 -2.00
N HIS A 139 -27.53 -1.95 -3.31
CA HIS A 139 -26.84 -2.87 -4.19
C HIS A 139 -25.58 -2.20 -4.74
N LEU A 140 -24.46 -2.89 -4.62
CA LEU A 140 -23.20 -2.51 -5.24
C LEU A 140 -22.85 -3.53 -6.33
N ALA A 141 -22.38 -3.01 -7.47
CA ALA A 141 -21.83 -3.81 -8.54
C ALA A 141 -20.54 -3.16 -9.02
N VAL A 142 -19.48 -3.96 -9.18
CA VAL A 142 -18.17 -3.49 -9.64
C VAL A 142 -17.72 -4.37 -10.79
N GLY A 143 -17.39 -3.74 -11.89
CA GLY A 143 -16.84 -4.37 -13.09
C GLY A 143 -15.54 -3.70 -13.53
N PRO A 144 -14.96 -4.12 -14.64
CA PRO A 144 -13.71 -3.59 -15.17
C PRO A 144 -13.79 -2.10 -15.51
N ASP A 145 -14.96 -1.63 -15.93
CA ASP A 145 -15.15 -0.29 -16.49
C ASP A 145 -15.99 0.63 -15.61
N ALA A 146 -16.67 0.09 -14.57
CA ALA A 146 -17.58 0.89 -13.77
C ALA A 146 -17.83 0.31 -12.37
N LEU A 147 -18.15 1.22 -11.44
CA LEU A 147 -18.82 0.95 -10.18
C LEU A 147 -20.26 1.46 -10.28
N ARG A 148 -21.22 0.60 -9.93
CA ARG A 148 -22.63 0.97 -9.87
C ARG A 148 -23.16 0.82 -8.45
N MET A 149 -23.78 1.87 -7.93
CA MET A 149 -24.53 1.85 -6.68
C MET A 149 -26.00 2.08 -6.98
N SER A 150 -26.85 1.18 -6.54
CA SER A 150 -28.30 1.25 -6.74
C SER A 150 -29.05 1.16 -5.42
N THR A 151 -30.06 1.98 -5.27
CA THR A 151 -31.08 1.91 -4.22
C THR A 151 -32.45 1.68 -4.85
N LEU A 152 -33.51 1.64 -4.05
CA LEU A 152 -34.87 1.58 -4.60
C LEU A 152 -35.27 2.84 -5.38
N ALA A 153 -34.65 3.99 -5.09
CA ALA A 153 -34.99 5.28 -5.65
C ALA A 153 -34.13 5.67 -6.86
N GLU A 154 -32.85 5.32 -6.86
CA GLU A 154 -31.88 5.82 -7.83
C GLU A 154 -30.71 4.85 -8.07
N THR A 155 -30.04 5.06 -9.20
CA THR A 155 -28.82 4.33 -9.56
C THR A 155 -27.74 5.35 -9.97
N HIS A 156 -26.56 5.20 -9.40
CA HIS A 156 -25.36 5.96 -9.77
C HIS A 156 -24.34 5.01 -10.39
N GLU A 157 -23.74 5.44 -11.48
CA GLU A 157 -22.69 4.71 -12.18
C GLU A 157 -21.49 5.61 -12.35
N GLU A 158 -20.33 5.13 -11.87
CA GLU A 158 -19.04 5.79 -11.99
C GLU A 158 -18.14 4.98 -12.89
N ARG A 159 -17.54 5.66 -13.84
CA ARG A 159 -16.69 5.01 -14.84
C ARG A 159 -15.23 4.95 -14.40
N LYS A 160 -14.50 4.04 -15.00
CA LYS A 160 -13.06 3.89 -14.88
C LYS A 160 -12.35 5.20 -15.27
N VAL A 161 -11.28 5.50 -14.55
CA VAL A 161 -10.42 6.68 -14.72
C VAL A 161 -8.94 6.27 -14.67
N GLU A 162 -8.05 7.14 -15.11
CA GLU A 162 -6.61 6.87 -15.09
C GLU A 162 -6.04 6.90 -13.67
N LEU A 163 -5.14 5.97 -13.35
CA LEU A 163 -4.46 5.91 -12.05
C LEU A 163 -3.26 6.87 -12.05
N PRO A 164 -3.17 7.81 -11.09
CA PRO A 164 -2.04 8.72 -11.01
C PRO A 164 -0.72 7.97 -10.74
N GLU A 165 0.34 8.27 -11.50
CA GLU A 165 1.67 7.66 -11.36
C GLU A 165 2.22 7.72 -9.91
N ARG A 166 1.97 8.83 -9.20
CA ARG A 166 2.37 8.96 -7.79
C ARG A 166 1.71 7.93 -6.87
N TRP A 167 0.48 7.48 -7.20
CA TRP A 167 -0.22 6.43 -6.44
C TRP A 167 0.41 5.07 -6.68
N VAL A 168 0.80 4.79 -7.91
CA VAL A 168 1.52 3.56 -8.26
C VAL A 168 2.76 3.41 -7.39
N ARG A 169 3.57 4.48 -7.28
CA ARG A 169 4.74 4.50 -6.37
C ARG A 169 4.35 4.34 -4.89
N GLY A 170 3.22 4.90 -4.48
CA GLY A 170 2.68 4.72 -3.13
C GLY A 170 2.30 3.28 -2.86
N PHE A 171 1.61 2.64 -3.80
CA PHE A 171 1.23 1.23 -3.71
C PHE A 171 2.42 0.28 -3.62
N ALA A 172 3.53 0.61 -4.27
CA ALA A 172 4.78 -0.13 -4.17
C ALA A 172 5.44 -0.01 -2.78
N GLU A 173 5.37 1.17 -2.15
CA GLU A 173 6.04 1.46 -0.88
C GLU A 173 5.25 1.02 0.36
N VAL A 174 3.92 1.16 0.32
CA VAL A 174 3.03 0.87 1.47
C VAL A 174 3.22 -0.55 2.03
N PRO A 175 3.26 -1.64 1.24
CA PRO A 175 3.45 -2.99 1.79
C PRO A 175 4.73 -3.14 2.60
N ALA A 176 5.83 -2.53 2.17
CA ALA A 176 7.12 -2.60 2.86
C ALA A 176 7.08 -1.88 4.22
N VAL A 177 6.31 -0.78 4.32
CA VAL A 177 6.11 -0.05 5.57
C VAL A 177 5.17 -0.81 6.49
N LEU A 178 4.02 -1.28 5.99
CA LEU A 178 2.99 -1.94 6.79
C LEU A 178 3.47 -3.27 7.36
N ALA A 179 4.21 -4.07 6.59
CA ALA A 179 4.69 -5.40 7.00
C ALA A 179 5.64 -5.38 8.22
N SER A 180 6.19 -4.22 8.55
CA SER A 180 7.12 -4.04 9.68
C SER A 180 6.51 -3.23 10.84
N MET A 181 5.20 -2.96 10.81
CA MET A 181 4.52 -2.25 11.89
C MET A 181 4.21 -3.16 13.08
N SER A 182 4.18 -2.57 14.26
CA SER A 182 3.76 -3.22 15.51
C SER A 182 2.62 -2.47 16.18
N VAL A 183 1.76 -3.19 16.91
CA VAL A 183 0.64 -2.60 17.67
C VAL A 183 1.18 -1.79 18.86
N VAL A 184 0.70 -0.56 19.02
CA VAL A 184 1.04 0.33 20.16
C VAL A 184 -0.14 0.64 21.05
N ALA A 185 -1.35 0.61 20.54
CA ALA A 185 -2.55 0.84 21.34
C ALA A 185 -3.78 0.18 20.71
N GLU A 186 -4.72 -0.22 21.55
CA GLU A 186 -6.03 -0.68 21.15
C GLU A 186 -7.10 0.10 21.91
N ALA A 187 -8.29 0.21 21.33
CA ALA A 187 -9.44 0.87 21.92
C ALA A 187 -10.74 0.15 21.54
N THR A 188 -11.66 0.04 22.47
CA THR A 188 -13.06 -0.30 22.20
C THR A 188 -13.76 0.84 21.45
N GLY A 189 -14.92 0.58 20.86
CA GLY A 189 -15.68 1.61 20.13
C GLY A 189 -15.91 2.89 20.94
N PRO A 190 -16.41 2.85 22.19
CA PRO A 190 -16.57 4.03 23.02
C PRO A 190 -15.26 4.79 23.31
N GLN A 191 -14.17 4.07 23.54
CA GLN A 191 -12.85 4.67 23.75
C GLN A 191 -12.32 5.34 22.46
N ALA A 192 -12.47 4.67 21.32
CA ALA A 192 -12.12 5.21 20.01
C ALA A 192 -12.92 6.48 19.67
N MET A 193 -14.22 6.46 19.94
CA MET A 193 -15.09 7.61 19.76
C MET A 193 -14.65 8.80 20.64
N THR A 194 -14.36 8.55 21.91
CA THR A 194 -13.87 9.58 22.82
C THR A 194 -12.54 10.16 22.35
N PHE A 195 -11.61 9.31 21.94
CA PHE A 195 -10.31 9.74 21.43
C PHE A 195 -10.45 10.59 20.16
N LEU A 196 -11.16 10.10 19.13
CA LEU A 196 -11.34 10.79 17.85
C LEU A 196 -12.13 12.10 18.00
N ALA A 197 -13.14 12.14 18.87
CA ALA A 197 -13.89 13.36 19.17
C ALA A 197 -13.04 14.43 19.86
N GLY A 198 -12.11 14.00 20.72
CA GLY A 198 -11.19 14.87 21.46
C GLY A 198 -10.02 15.41 20.63
N LEU A 199 -9.79 14.91 19.41
CA LEU A 199 -8.72 15.43 18.56
C LEU A 199 -9.01 16.87 18.13
N PRO A 200 -7.99 17.77 18.13
CA PRO A 200 -8.12 19.13 17.63
C PRO A 200 -8.68 19.18 16.21
N ARG A 201 -9.55 20.17 15.96
CA ARG A 201 -10.10 20.46 14.62
C ARG A 201 -9.30 21.61 14.01
N GLY A 202 -8.99 21.49 12.71
CA GLY A 202 -8.35 22.59 11.97
C GLY A 202 -6.95 22.24 11.46
N ALA A 203 -6.14 23.27 11.25
CA ALA A 203 -4.84 23.19 10.59
C ALA A 203 -3.92 22.09 11.14
N PRO A 204 -2.96 21.61 10.33
CA PRO A 204 -1.98 20.63 10.77
C PRO A 204 -1.22 21.18 11.97
N GLY A 205 -1.56 20.68 13.16
CA GLY A 205 -0.83 20.98 14.39
C GLY A 205 0.55 20.28 14.39
N PRO A 206 1.37 20.51 15.43
CA PRO A 206 2.62 19.80 15.60
C PRO A 206 2.41 18.29 15.65
N ALA A 207 3.45 17.52 15.33
CA ALA A 207 3.42 16.08 15.53
C ALA A 207 3.24 15.74 17.01
N VAL A 208 2.43 14.74 17.29
CA VAL A 208 2.20 14.21 18.63
C VAL A 208 2.50 12.71 18.67
N GLY A 209 2.80 12.17 19.83
CA GLY A 209 2.82 10.74 20.08
C GLY A 209 1.45 10.24 20.51
N VAL A 210 1.13 9.00 20.22
CA VAL A 210 -0.06 8.31 20.72
C VAL A 210 0.37 6.99 21.33
N VAL A 211 -0.05 6.75 22.58
CA VAL A 211 0.28 5.55 23.37
C VAL A 211 -0.97 4.92 23.94
N ALA A 212 -0.88 3.66 24.35
CA ALA A 212 -1.92 3.02 25.13
C ALA A 212 -2.14 3.74 26.47
N GLY A 213 -3.37 3.78 26.92
CA GLY A 213 -3.76 4.28 28.22
C GLY A 213 -4.94 3.49 28.79
N PRO A 214 -5.22 3.60 30.09
CA PRO A 214 -6.27 2.79 30.74
C PRO A 214 -7.69 3.11 30.24
N ARG A 215 -7.89 4.25 29.62
CA ARG A 215 -9.17 4.68 29.02
C ARG A 215 -9.11 4.77 27.50
N GLY A 216 -8.21 4.02 26.85
CA GLY A 216 -7.95 4.05 25.42
C GLY A 216 -6.71 4.86 25.04
N PRO A 217 -6.47 5.08 23.73
CA PRO A 217 -5.32 5.84 23.26
C PRO A 217 -5.27 7.25 23.85
N ARG A 218 -4.09 7.73 24.18
CA ARG A 218 -3.88 9.10 24.69
C ARG A 218 -2.73 9.78 23.96
N ILE A 219 -2.85 11.09 23.82
CA ILE A 219 -1.82 11.94 23.24
C ILE A 219 -0.67 12.11 24.22
N THR A 220 0.56 12.08 23.72
CA THR A 220 1.80 12.36 24.42
C THR A 220 2.73 13.20 23.53
N ALA A 221 3.91 13.54 24.00
CA ALA A 221 4.90 14.22 23.17
C ALA A 221 5.34 13.33 21.99
N ALA A 222 5.61 13.96 20.86
CA ALA A 222 6.18 13.25 19.72
C ALA A 222 7.52 12.59 20.08
N GLY A 223 7.77 11.38 19.57
CA GLY A 223 9.00 10.64 19.86
C GLY A 223 9.06 9.98 21.25
N SER A 224 7.96 9.98 22.01
CA SER A 224 7.90 9.20 23.26
C SER A 224 8.13 7.72 22.98
N PRO A 225 8.91 6.98 23.80
CA PRO A 225 9.12 5.55 23.63
C PRO A 225 7.80 4.77 23.54
N GLY A 226 7.69 3.85 22.59
CA GLY A 226 6.49 3.03 22.38
C GLY A 226 5.28 3.81 21.87
N SER A 227 5.44 5.02 21.31
CA SER A 227 4.35 5.81 20.76
C SER A 227 4.26 5.68 19.25
N ALA A 228 3.03 5.70 18.72
CA ALA A 228 2.79 5.97 17.32
C ALA A 228 2.88 7.48 17.06
N THR A 229 3.60 7.88 16.01
CA THR A 229 3.67 9.29 15.62
C THR A 229 2.45 9.68 14.80
N LEU A 230 1.77 10.73 15.20
CA LEU A 230 0.70 11.38 14.44
C LEU A 230 1.15 12.79 14.05
N ALA A 231 1.63 12.92 12.84
CA ALA A 231 2.08 14.19 12.29
C ALA A 231 0.90 14.98 11.72
N GLY A 232 0.21 15.72 12.61
CA GLY A 232 -1.01 16.47 12.31
C GLY A 232 -2.29 15.65 12.54
N THR A 233 -3.06 16.06 13.54
CA THR A 233 -4.32 15.40 13.94
C THR A 233 -5.40 15.46 12.84
N ALA A 234 -5.32 16.45 11.94
CA ALA A 234 -6.21 16.58 10.79
C ALA A 234 -6.18 15.36 9.87
N ARG A 235 -5.09 14.59 9.85
CA ARG A 235 -4.96 13.38 9.03
C ARG A 235 -5.90 12.23 9.46
N LEU A 236 -6.42 12.28 10.70
CA LEU A 236 -7.42 11.34 11.22
C LEU A 236 -8.87 11.82 11.06
N THR A 237 -9.10 13.02 10.52
CA THR A 237 -10.46 13.59 10.47
C THR A 237 -11.42 12.77 9.61
N SER A 238 -10.92 12.06 8.59
CA SER A 238 -11.74 11.16 7.77
C SER A 238 -12.37 10.02 8.58
N LEU A 239 -11.71 9.51 9.64
CA LEU A 239 -12.29 8.50 10.54
C LEU A 239 -13.51 9.00 11.33
N ARG A 240 -13.72 10.31 11.42
CA ARG A 240 -14.92 10.86 12.08
C ARG A 240 -16.22 10.46 11.38
N ARG A 241 -16.15 10.19 10.08
CA ARG A 241 -17.30 9.74 9.28
C ARG A 241 -17.84 8.39 9.79
N VAL A 242 -16.93 7.49 10.15
CA VAL A 242 -17.27 6.16 10.68
C VAL A 242 -17.22 6.06 12.21
N MET A 243 -16.88 7.13 12.91
CA MET A 243 -16.59 7.15 14.35
C MET A 243 -17.66 6.47 15.20
N ARG A 244 -18.96 6.69 14.90
CA ARG A 244 -20.10 6.10 15.62
C ARG A 244 -20.27 4.59 15.37
N HIS A 245 -19.64 4.07 14.33
CA HIS A 245 -19.73 2.68 13.89
C HIS A 245 -18.52 1.84 14.32
N ILE A 246 -17.48 2.48 14.86
CA ILE A 246 -16.25 1.79 15.26
C ILE A 246 -16.54 0.83 16.41
N ARG A 247 -16.17 -0.43 16.23
CA ARG A 247 -16.21 -1.50 17.25
C ARG A 247 -14.89 -1.60 17.99
N ARG A 248 -13.79 -1.54 17.24
CA ARG A 248 -12.41 -1.55 17.74
C ARG A 248 -11.57 -0.58 16.91
N LEU A 249 -10.60 0.05 17.54
CA LEU A 249 -9.56 0.84 16.89
C LEU A 249 -8.21 0.30 17.35
N THR A 250 -7.37 -0.11 16.39
CA THR A 250 -5.99 -0.54 16.64
C THR A 250 -5.03 0.47 16.04
N VAL A 251 -4.03 0.86 16.80
CA VAL A 251 -3.00 1.83 16.41
C VAL A 251 -1.67 1.11 16.26
N TRP A 252 -1.04 1.30 15.12
CA TRP A 252 0.21 0.68 14.74
C TRP A 252 1.30 1.72 14.53
N ALA A 253 2.55 1.36 14.80
CA ALA A 253 3.71 2.20 14.56
C ALA A 253 4.81 1.45 13.84
N HIS A 254 5.55 2.18 13.01
CA HIS A 254 6.77 1.74 12.33
C HIS A 254 7.96 2.52 12.89
N GLU A 255 9.16 1.93 12.90
CA GLU A 255 10.39 2.58 13.38
C GLU A 255 10.75 3.87 12.63
N SER A 256 10.36 4.00 11.35
CA SER A 256 10.51 5.26 10.59
C SER A 256 9.66 6.41 11.11
N GLY A 257 8.76 6.16 12.07
CA GLY A 257 7.75 7.11 12.55
C GLY A 257 6.45 7.11 11.73
N ALA A 258 6.29 6.23 10.73
CA ALA A 258 4.99 6.00 10.10
C ALA A 258 4.02 5.37 11.10
N SER A 259 2.73 5.64 10.95
CA SER A 259 1.68 5.05 11.79
C SER A 259 0.50 4.57 10.97
N ALA A 260 -0.23 3.58 11.49
CA ALA A 260 -1.47 3.12 10.89
C ALA A 260 -2.57 2.97 11.93
N TRP A 261 -3.81 3.14 11.48
CA TRP A 261 -5.02 3.20 12.29
C TRP A 261 -6.06 2.30 11.65
N VAL A 262 -6.39 1.20 12.30
CA VAL A 262 -7.35 0.22 11.79
C VAL A 262 -8.61 0.33 12.63
N ALA A 263 -9.70 0.76 12.01
CA ALA A 263 -11.02 0.88 12.62
C ALA A 263 -11.93 -0.24 12.10
N GLU A 264 -12.26 -1.20 12.94
CA GLU A 264 -13.23 -2.26 12.65
C GLU A 264 -14.64 -1.71 12.83
N VAL A 265 -15.51 -1.99 11.85
CA VAL A 265 -16.92 -1.61 11.83
C VAL A 265 -17.79 -2.82 11.51
N ASP A 266 -19.13 -2.69 11.57
CA ASP A 266 -20.02 -3.78 11.18
C ASP A 266 -19.85 -4.12 9.68
N GLY A 267 -19.46 -5.34 9.38
CA GLY A 267 -19.28 -5.85 8.02
C GLY A 267 -18.09 -5.25 7.26
N GLY A 268 -17.14 -4.60 7.95
CA GLY A 268 -16.00 -3.99 7.27
C GLY A 268 -14.93 -3.43 8.19
N ARG A 269 -13.92 -2.82 7.60
CA ARG A 269 -12.86 -2.12 8.34
C ARG A 269 -12.24 -1.00 7.51
N ILE A 270 -11.78 0.04 8.18
CA ILE A 270 -11.07 1.15 7.58
C ILE A 270 -9.63 1.16 8.11
N THR A 271 -8.66 1.22 7.19
CA THR A 271 -7.25 1.41 7.53
C THR A 271 -6.78 2.75 7.01
N LEU A 272 -6.19 3.57 7.87
CA LEU A 272 -5.45 4.77 7.48
C LEU A 272 -3.98 4.59 7.85
N ALA A 273 -3.10 4.55 6.86
CA ALA A 273 -1.66 4.59 7.10
C ALA A 273 -1.10 5.97 6.75
N MET A 274 -0.14 6.43 7.54
CA MET A 274 0.37 7.80 7.47
C MET A 274 1.89 7.82 7.49
N THR A 275 2.46 8.63 6.61
CA THR A 275 3.89 8.93 6.63
C THR A 275 4.28 9.71 7.89
N PRO A 276 5.55 9.64 8.34
CA PRO A 276 6.01 10.31 9.56
C PRO A 276 5.82 11.83 9.54
N GLN A 277 5.75 12.43 8.34
CA GLN A 277 5.71 13.88 8.17
C GLN A 277 4.68 14.27 7.09
N PRO A 278 3.86 15.32 7.31
CA PRO A 278 2.78 15.68 6.40
C PRO A 278 3.26 16.15 5.02
N TYR A 279 4.50 16.64 4.91
CA TYR A 279 5.11 17.11 3.66
C TYR A 279 5.84 16.00 2.88
N ARG A 280 5.73 14.74 3.30
CA ARG A 280 6.40 13.60 2.69
C ARG A 280 5.39 12.50 2.37
N GLY A 281 5.22 12.22 1.09
CA GLY A 281 4.37 11.12 0.62
C GLY A 281 5.06 9.76 0.69
N PHE A 282 4.29 8.68 0.65
CA PHE A 282 4.79 7.30 0.60
C PHE A 282 5.78 7.09 -0.55
N SER A 283 5.55 7.67 -1.72
CA SER A 283 6.49 7.61 -2.85
C SER A 283 7.91 8.11 -2.56
N GLY A 284 8.13 8.79 -1.44
CA GLY A 284 9.44 9.31 -1.01
C GLY A 284 10.09 8.54 0.16
N GLU A 285 9.44 7.48 0.69
CA GLU A 285 9.94 6.77 1.88
C GLU A 285 11.17 5.92 1.56
N GLY A 286 11.11 4.97 0.66
CA GLY A 286 12.23 4.13 0.23
C GLY A 286 12.51 2.93 1.13
N GLN A 287 11.55 2.49 1.92
CA GLN A 287 11.66 1.22 2.69
C GLN A 287 11.68 0.02 1.73
N LEU A 288 10.92 0.11 0.64
CA LEU A 288 10.93 -0.85 -0.45
C LEU A 288 12.34 -1.22 -0.95
N LEU A 289 13.26 -0.25 -1.00
CA LEU A 289 14.63 -0.46 -1.48
C LEU A 289 15.41 -1.49 -0.66
N THR A 290 15.07 -1.65 0.61
CA THR A 290 15.68 -2.68 1.45
C THR A 290 15.25 -4.07 1.00
N GLY A 291 13.98 -4.26 0.68
CA GLY A 291 13.44 -5.51 0.14
C GLY A 291 14.05 -5.85 -1.22
N LEU A 292 14.07 -4.87 -2.13
CA LEU A 292 14.65 -5.04 -3.48
C LEU A 292 16.16 -5.37 -3.44
N ALA A 293 16.91 -4.72 -2.55
CA ALA A 293 18.34 -5.03 -2.39
C ALA A 293 18.56 -6.44 -1.80
N ARG A 294 17.69 -6.92 -0.89
CA ARG A 294 17.75 -8.30 -0.37
C ARG A 294 17.38 -9.31 -1.46
N ALA A 295 16.37 -9.04 -2.26
CA ALA A 295 15.98 -9.93 -3.36
C ALA A 295 17.11 -10.10 -4.39
N SER A 296 17.85 -9.02 -4.68
CA SER A 296 19.02 -9.05 -5.58
C SER A 296 20.16 -9.91 -5.01
N VAL A 297 20.33 -9.95 -3.67
CA VAL A 297 21.36 -10.78 -3.01
C VAL A 297 21.02 -12.27 -3.11
N VAL A 298 19.78 -12.64 -2.82
CA VAL A 298 19.34 -14.05 -2.82
C VAL A 298 19.43 -14.64 -4.23
N GLY A 299 19.11 -13.83 -5.25
CA GLY A 299 19.17 -14.25 -6.65
C GLY A 299 20.59 -14.50 -7.17
N ALA A 300 21.63 -13.81 -6.66
CA ALA A 300 23.00 -13.97 -7.11
C ALA A 300 23.64 -15.27 -6.61
N GLY A 301 23.21 -15.77 -5.43
CA GLY A 301 23.73 -17.03 -4.84
C GLY A 301 23.27 -18.30 -5.57
N ALA A 302 22.29 -18.24 -6.45
CA ALA A 302 21.72 -19.39 -7.14
C ALA A 302 22.36 -19.68 -8.53
N GLY A 303 23.48 -19.03 -8.87
CA GLY A 303 24.27 -19.33 -10.09
C GLY A 303 23.63 -18.88 -11.40
N ALA A 304 22.60 -18.06 -11.38
CA ALA A 304 21.93 -17.52 -12.54
C ALA A 304 22.31 -16.05 -12.78
N GLY A 305 22.60 -15.66 -14.01
CA GLY A 305 23.00 -14.30 -14.39
C GLY A 305 21.99 -13.23 -14.00
N ALA A 306 22.27 -11.97 -14.25
CA ALA A 306 21.61 -10.72 -13.79
C ALA A 306 20.07 -10.59 -13.92
N GLY A 307 19.32 -11.70 -13.99
CA GLY A 307 17.88 -11.81 -14.09
C GLY A 307 17.19 -12.68 -13.03
N SER A 308 17.92 -13.19 -12.02
CA SER A 308 17.39 -14.25 -11.13
C SER A 308 16.29 -13.80 -10.17
N GLY A 309 16.31 -12.56 -9.68
CA GLY A 309 15.23 -12.01 -8.85
C GLY A 309 13.91 -11.91 -9.62
N SER A 310 13.97 -11.57 -10.89
CA SER A 310 12.84 -11.57 -11.82
C SER A 310 12.29 -12.99 -12.05
N GLY A 311 13.14 -14.01 -12.13
CA GLY A 311 12.73 -15.40 -12.31
C GLY A 311 11.95 -15.96 -11.12
N ALA A 312 12.37 -15.66 -9.88
CA ALA A 312 11.67 -16.07 -8.68
C ALA A 312 10.32 -15.33 -8.56
N ALA A 313 10.29 -14.02 -8.83
CA ALA A 313 9.08 -13.23 -8.82
C ALA A 313 8.08 -13.73 -9.86
N PHE A 314 8.54 -14.09 -11.05
CA PHE A 314 7.71 -14.67 -12.09
C PHE A 314 7.10 -16.01 -11.66
N ARG A 315 7.90 -16.93 -11.12
CA ARG A 315 7.41 -18.23 -10.61
C ARG A 315 6.38 -18.07 -9.50
N VAL A 316 6.59 -17.11 -8.59
CA VAL A 316 5.61 -16.81 -7.53
C VAL A 316 4.33 -16.23 -8.16
N LEU A 317 4.45 -15.28 -9.10
CA LEU A 317 3.29 -14.66 -9.75
C LEU A 317 2.44 -15.68 -10.51
N GLU A 318 3.05 -16.69 -11.15
CA GLU A 318 2.32 -17.76 -11.85
C GLU A 318 1.47 -18.62 -10.91
N GLN A 319 1.79 -18.69 -9.62
CA GLN A 319 1.02 -19.40 -8.61
C GLN A 319 -0.05 -18.54 -7.95
N LEU A 320 0.07 -17.20 -8.05
CA LEU A 320 -0.93 -16.32 -7.44
C LEU A 320 -2.24 -16.33 -8.21
N ALA A 321 -3.33 -16.58 -7.50
CA ALA A 321 -4.70 -16.67 -8.03
C ALA A 321 -5.67 -15.76 -7.24
N TRP A 322 -5.28 -14.50 -7.00
CA TRP A 322 -6.07 -13.51 -6.27
C TRP A 322 -6.27 -13.83 -4.78
N GLU A 323 -5.30 -14.52 -4.16
CA GLU A 323 -5.39 -14.86 -2.74
C GLU A 323 -5.60 -13.60 -1.88
N PRO A 324 -6.64 -13.59 -1.03
CA PRO A 324 -6.84 -12.54 -0.03
C PRO A 324 -5.77 -12.59 1.07
N VAL A 325 -5.12 -13.74 1.24
CA VAL A 325 -4.00 -13.99 2.14
C VAL A 325 -2.99 -14.90 1.43
N ILE A 326 -1.83 -14.35 1.13
CA ILE A 326 -0.72 -15.11 0.54
C ILE A 326 0.02 -15.85 1.67
N ASP A 327 0.12 -17.18 1.55
CA ASP A 327 0.94 -18.02 2.44
C ASP A 327 2.34 -18.23 1.84
N PRO A 328 3.41 -17.63 2.40
CA PRO A 328 4.76 -17.81 1.89
C PRO A 328 5.27 -19.26 2.00
N GLY A 329 4.76 -20.04 2.98
CA GLY A 329 5.13 -21.44 3.16
C GLY A 329 4.56 -22.32 2.05
N LEU A 330 3.28 -22.11 1.70
CA LEU A 330 2.64 -22.78 0.58
C LEU A 330 3.33 -22.44 -0.74
N LEU A 331 3.60 -21.15 -0.99
CA LEU A 331 4.33 -20.71 -2.18
C LEU A 331 5.73 -21.33 -2.28
N ALA A 332 6.44 -21.46 -1.15
CA ALA A 332 7.75 -22.12 -1.14
C ALA A 332 7.65 -23.60 -1.57
N ALA A 333 6.61 -24.31 -1.09
CA ALA A 333 6.38 -25.71 -1.46
C ALA A 333 5.99 -25.86 -2.95
N GLU A 334 5.13 -25.00 -3.47
CA GLU A 334 4.63 -25.05 -4.84
C GLU A 334 5.67 -24.62 -5.88
N THR A 335 6.45 -23.60 -5.57
CA THR A 335 7.47 -23.07 -6.48
C THR A 335 8.83 -23.76 -6.37
N GLY A 336 9.06 -24.56 -5.32
CA GLY A 336 10.38 -25.12 -4.99
C GLY A 336 11.42 -24.07 -4.60
N LEU A 337 10.98 -22.85 -4.23
CA LEU A 337 11.83 -21.77 -3.75
C LEU A 337 12.06 -21.90 -2.23
N THR A 338 13.18 -21.38 -1.76
CA THR A 338 13.42 -21.20 -0.33
C THR A 338 12.52 -20.07 0.23
N ALA A 339 12.26 -20.08 1.53
CA ALA A 339 11.50 -19.00 2.18
C ALA A 339 12.12 -17.61 1.95
N ALA A 340 13.44 -17.51 1.85
CA ALA A 340 14.15 -16.26 1.55
C ALA A 340 13.89 -15.79 0.12
N GLU A 341 13.88 -16.70 -0.86
CA GLU A 341 13.56 -16.39 -2.25
C GLU A 341 12.09 -15.98 -2.42
N VAL A 342 11.16 -16.68 -1.77
CA VAL A 342 9.74 -16.29 -1.75
C VAL A 342 9.57 -14.89 -1.14
N SER A 343 10.21 -14.59 -0.01
CA SER A 343 10.16 -13.25 0.60
C SER A 343 10.74 -12.18 -0.32
N GLY A 344 11.83 -12.48 -1.01
CA GLY A 344 12.40 -11.60 -2.02
C GLY A 344 11.45 -11.38 -3.21
N ALA A 345 10.87 -12.46 -3.72
CA ALA A 345 9.90 -12.42 -4.82
C ALA A 345 8.65 -11.60 -4.47
N VAL A 346 8.07 -11.80 -3.28
CA VAL A 346 6.94 -11.01 -2.78
C VAL A 346 7.30 -9.53 -2.67
N SER A 347 8.54 -9.20 -2.24
CA SER A 347 9.02 -7.80 -2.21
C SER A 347 9.10 -7.18 -3.61
N VAL A 348 9.54 -7.95 -4.61
CA VAL A 348 9.56 -7.51 -6.02
C VAL A 348 8.14 -7.32 -6.55
N LEU A 349 7.24 -8.26 -6.27
CA LEU A 349 5.83 -8.17 -6.66
C LEU A 349 5.11 -7.01 -5.96
N ALA A 350 5.43 -6.73 -4.70
CA ALA A 350 4.93 -5.54 -4.00
C ALA A 350 5.42 -4.25 -4.68
N ALA A 351 6.71 -4.22 -5.09
CA ALA A 351 7.28 -3.11 -5.86
C ALA A 351 6.58 -2.89 -7.20
N SER A 352 6.10 -3.95 -7.82
CA SER A 352 5.36 -3.91 -9.08
C SER A 352 3.84 -3.75 -8.91
N GLY A 353 3.35 -3.47 -7.69
CA GLY A 353 1.94 -3.27 -7.40
C GLY A 353 1.07 -4.53 -7.48
N LYS A 354 1.68 -5.71 -7.72
CA LYS A 354 0.97 -7.00 -7.82
C LYS A 354 0.59 -7.59 -6.46
N VAL A 355 1.17 -7.08 -5.39
CA VAL A 355 0.94 -7.55 -4.03
C VAL A 355 0.75 -6.35 -3.10
N GLY A 356 -0.27 -6.41 -2.27
CA GLY A 356 -0.50 -5.48 -1.16
C GLY A 356 -0.23 -6.15 0.19
N TYR A 357 -0.31 -5.39 1.28
CA TYR A 357 -0.21 -5.92 2.64
C TYR A 357 -1.40 -5.50 3.49
N ASP A 358 -1.99 -6.48 4.18
CA ASP A 358 -3.13 -6.30 5.08
C ASP A 358 -2.67 -6.39 6.53
N LEU A 359 -2.68 -5.26 7.25
CA LEU A 359 -2.29 -5.19 8.66
C LEU A 359 -3.13 -6.08 9.56
N SER A 360 -4.44 -6.19 9.29
CA SER A 360 -5.35 -6.95 10.15
C SER A 360 -5.16 -8.45 10.01
N CYS A 361 -4.76 -8.90 8.82
CA CYS A 361 -4.40 -10.31 8.56
C CYS A 361 -2.93 -10.59 8.84
N GLY A 362 -2.07 -9.55 8.95
CA GLY A 362 -0.63 -9.71 9.08
C GLY A 362 -0.01 -10.38 7.86
N ALA A 363 -0.60 -10.23 6.68
CA ALA A 363 -0.26 -11.00 5.49
C ALA A 363 -0.32 -10.16 4.21
N TYR A 364 0.41 -10.61 3.20
CA TYR A 364 0.29 -10.09 1.85
C TYR A 364 -0.98 -10.64 1.18
N PHE A 365 -1.48 -9.90 0.19
CA PHE A 365 -2.61 -10.31 -0.66
C PHE A 365 -2.30 -9.99 -2.12
N HIS A 366 -2.86 -10.79 -3.04
CA HIS A 366 -2.72 -10.55 -4.47
C HIS A 366 -3.67 -9.44 -4.94
N ARG A 367 -3.20 -8.57 -5.79
CA ARG A 367 -3.97 -7.59 -6.56
C ARG A 367 -3.26 -7.28 -7.88
N GLU A 368 -4.01 -6.80 -8.85
CA GLU A 368 -3.47 -6.38 -10.14
C GLU A 368 -3.54 -4.86 -10.28
N VAL A 369 -2.60 -4.13 -9.65
CA VAL A 369 -2.36 -2.73 -10.01
C VAL A 369 -1.29 -2.74 -11.10
N PRO A 370 -1.57 -2.20 -12.28
CA PRO A 370 -0.63 -2.27 -13.39
C PRO A 370 0.56 -1.38 -13.11
N PHE A 371 1.72 -1.98 -13.15
CA PHE A 371 3.00 -1.31 -12.97
C PHE A 371 4.10 -2.09 -13.68
N ASP A 372 4.91 -1.39 -14.45
CA ASP A 372 6.14 -1.94 -15.01
C ASP A 372 7.19 -2.03 -13.90
N SER A 373 7.47 -3.25 -13.42
CA SER A 373 8.48 -3.51 -12.39
C SER A 373 9.86 -2.98 -12.77
N ASP A 374 10.20 -3.06 -14.06
CA ASP A 374 11.46 -2.56 -14.60
C ASP A 374 11.51 -1.03 -14.58
N ALA A 375 10.37 -0.36 -14.73
CA ALA A 375 10.28 1.09 -14.56
C ALA A 375 10.50 1.50 -13.09
N ALA A 376 9.91 0.78 -12.10
CA ALA A 376 10.14 1.07 -10.68
C ALA A 376 11.61 0.98 -10.29
N GLU A 377 12.29 -0.05 -10.76
CA GLU A 377 13.72 -0.21 -10.52
C GLU A 377 14.56 0.83 -11.27
N ARG A 378 14.23 1.12 -12.54
CA ARG A 378 14.92 2.14 -13.35
C ARG A 378 14.73 3.55 -12.81
N ASP A 379 13.53 3.85 -12.34
CA ASP A 379 13.13 5.22 -11.98
C ASP A 379 13.46 5.59 -10.54
N HIS A 380 13.87 4.63 -9.69
CA HIS A 380 14.25 4.98 -8.33
C HIS A 380 15.67 5.58 -8.29
N PRO A 381 15.83 6.90 -8.08
CA PRO A 381 17.11 7.60 -8.23
C PRO A 381 18.24 7.00 -7.39
N ARG A 382 17.93 6.50 -6.18
CA ARG A 382 18.94 5.90 -5.29
C ARG A 382 19.41 4.53 -5.77
N LEU A 383 18.52 3.72 -6.34
CA LEU A 383 18.88 2.41 -6.84
C LEU A 383 19.67 2.54 -8.16
N ARG A 384 19.28 3.45 -9.03
CA ARG A 384 20.03 3.80 -10.23
C ARG A 384 21.45 4.26 -9.91
N ALA A 385 21.58 5.26 -9.01
CA ALA A 385 22.89 5.73 -8.55
C ALA A 385 23.74 4.61 -7.91
N ALA A 386 23.13 3.67 -7.19
CA ALA A 386 23.83 2.53 -6.63
C ALA A 386 24.39 1.59 -7.72
N ARG A 387 23.60 1.29 -8.75
CA ARG A 387 24.02 0.47 -9.89
C ARG A 387 25.15 1.16 -10.70
N GLU A 388 25.06 2.46 -10.92
CA GLU A 388 26.08 3.28 -11.55
C GLU A 388 27.41 3.18 -10.76
N LEU A 389 27.37 3.29 -9.42
CA LEU A 389 28.55 3.14 -8.58
C LEU A 389 29.20 1.74 -8.69
N VAL A 390 28.40 0.69 -8.73
CA VAL A 390 28.88 -0.68 -8.91
C VAL A 390 29.47 -0.87 -10.31
N ALA A 391 28.77 -0.45 -11.34
CA ALA A 391 29.22 -0.55 -12.74
C ALA A 391 30.52 0.25 -13.02
N ALA A 392 30.70 1.38 -12.33
CA ALA A 392 31.92 2.19 -12.39
C ALA A 392 33.11 1.60 -11.59
N GLY A 393 32.94 0.43 -10.97
CA GLY A 393 33.99 -0.15 -10.11
C GLY A 393 34.31 0.68 -8.86
N SER A 394 33.40 1.58 -8.47
CA SER A 394 33.58 2.53 -7.34
C SER A 394 33.22 1.93 -5.98
N VAL A 395 33.19 0.60 -5.86
CA VAL A 395 32.84 -0.11 -4.60
C VAL A 395 33.95 -1.10 -4.29
N GLU A 396 34.50 -1.03 -3.09
CA GLU A 396 35.61 -1.85 -2.65
C GLU A 396 35.38 -2.43 -1.24
N ARG A 397 35.57 -3.73 -1.07
CA ARG A 397 35.53 -4.36 0.25
C ARG A 397 36.81 -4.08 1.01
N THR A 398 36.71 -3.71 2.27
CA THR A 398 37.83 -3.47 3.18
C THR A 398 37.67 -4.30 4.46
N ALA A 399 38.70 -4.33 5.32
CA ALA A 399 38.63 -5.04 6.58
C ALA A 399 37.51 -4.55 7.51
N ASP A 400 37.19 -3.23 7.46
CA ASP A 400 36.21 -2.57 8.35
C ASP A 400 34.84 -2.31 7.72
N GLY A 401 34.58 -2.80 6.48
CA GLY A 401 33.32 -2.57 5.78
C GLY A 401 33.50 -2.46 4.26
N VAL A 402 32.73 -1.56 3.65
CA VAL A 402 32.76 -1.31 2.21
C VAL A 402 33.00 0.17 1.97
N ARG A 403 34.01 0.49 1.18
CA ARG A 403 34.29 1.83 0.67
C ARG A 403 33.50 2.04 -0.64
N VAL A 404 32.76 3.14 -0.74
CA VAL A 404 31.99 3.51 -1.92
C VAL A 404 32.36 4.92 -2.36
N GLY A 405 32.84 5.07 -3.58
CA GLY A 405 33.29 6.32 -4.21
C GLY A 405 34.61 6.10 -4.97
N GLY A 406 34.75 6.74 -6.15
CA GLY A 406 35.92 6.62 -7.02
C GLY A 406 37.11 7.50 -6.62
N GLU A 407 38.26 7.31 -7.29
CA GLU A 407 39.40 8.22 -7.18
C GLU A 407 39.01 9.64 -7.63
N GLY A 408 39.32 10.62 -6.77
CA GLY A 408 38.98 12.04 -7.02
C GLY A 408 37.56 12.46 -6.58
N THR A 409 36.72 11.54 -6.09
CA THR A 409 35.40 11.83 -5.49
C THR A 409 35.42 11.56 -3.98
N GLN A 410 34.50 12.20 -3.25
CA GLN A 410 34.39 11.96 -1.82
C GLN A 410 33.94 10.52 -1.56
N SER A 411 34.84 9.69 -1.00
CA SER A 411 34.52 8.30 -0.61
C SER A 411 33.68 8.25 0.66
N HIS A 412 32.76 7.30 0.72
CA HIS A 412 31.91 7.04 1.86
C HIS A 412 32.10 5.62 2.38
N TRP A 413 32.02 5.45 3.68
CA TRP A 413 32.17 4.18 4.35
C TRP A 413 30.83 3.59 4.72
N VAL A 414 30.59 2.36 4.32
CA VAL A 414 29.43 1.55 4.70
C VAL A 414 29.86 0.45 5.64
N ARG A 415 29.23 0.37 6.81
CA ARG A 415 29.45 -0.68 7.80
C ARG A 415 28.16 -1.47 7.98
N PHE A 416 28.28 -2.79 8.00
CA PHE A 416 27.18 -3.70 8.26
C PHE A 416 27.26 -4.16 9.72
N GLY A 417 26.21 -3.86 10.50
CA GLY A 417 26.05 -4.34 11.89
C GLY A 417 25.10 -5.53 11.97
N SER A 418 24.78 -5.98 13.17
CA SER A 418 23.87 -7.11 13.44
C SER A 418 22.41 -6.87 13.04
N GLY A 419 22.02 -5.66 12.67
CA GLY A 419 20.66 -5.30 12.25
C GLY A 419 20.66 -4.40 11.02
N ASP A 420 21.42 -3.32 11.02
CA ASP A 420 21.39 -2.29 10.01
C ASP A 420 22.76 -1.89 9.48
N ALA A 421 22.78 -1.42 8.22
CA ALA A 421 23.94 -0.84 7.63
C ALA A 421 23.99 0.68 7.90
N THR A 422 25.17 1.19 8.23
CA THR A 422 25.42 2.62 8.43
C THR A 422 26.30 3.18 7.31
N CYS A 423 26.19 4.48 7.05
CA CYS A 423 26.98 5.17 6.03
C CYS A 423 27.41 6.56 6.49
N THR A 424 28.61 6.97 6.10
CA THR A 424 29.16 8.31 6.40
C THR A 424 28.64 9.43 5.50
N CYS A 425 27.76 9.16 4.54
CA CYS A 425 27.24 10.18 3.63
C CYS A 425 26.27 11.14 4.32
N ARG A 426 26.19 12.40 3.80
CA ARG A 426 25.30 13.44 4.31
C ARG A 426 23.85 12.99 4.39
N TRP A 427 23.40 12.20 3.42
CA TRP A 427 22.01 11.73 3.35
C TRP A 427 21.73 10.77 4.54
N PHE A 428 22.61 9.80 4.78
CA PHE A 428 22.47 8.86 5.90
C PHE A 428 22.60 9.56 7.26
N ILE A 429 23.56 10.46 7.41
CA ILE A 429 23.73 11.25 8.64
C ILE A 429 22.45 12.04 8.96
N ARG A 430 21.80 12.61 7.94
CA ARG A 430 20.59 13.40 8.12
C ARG A 430 19.36 12.56 8.49
N TYR A 431 19.23 11.35 7.94
CA TYR A 431 18.01 10.55 8.04
C TYR A 431 18.16 9.28 8.86
N ALA A 432 19.37 8.85 9.19
CA ALA A 432 19.70 7.69 10.02
C ALA A 432 18.88 6.43 9.68
N GLY A 433 18.71 6.14 8.39
CA GLY A 433 17.90 4.99 7.93
C GLY A 433 16.37 5.21 7.91
N SER A 434 15.84 6.25 8.56
CA SER A 434 14.39 6.50 8.63
C SER A 434 13.70 6.71 7.26
N ARG A 435 14.48 6.93 6.21
CA ARG A 435 14.04 7.03 4.80
C ARG A 435 14.57 5.88 3.93
N GLY A 436 14.79 4.71 4.51
CA GLY A 436 15.43 3.58 3.86
C GLY A 436 16.93 3.82 3.58
N PRO A 437 17.61 2.91 2.87
CA PRO A 437 19.03 2.97 2.60
C PRO A 437 19.41 4.11 1.64
N CYS A 438 20.59 4.68 1.80
CA CYS A 438 21.18 5.58 0.81
C CYS A 438 21.76 4.80 -0.38
N SER A 439 22.09 5.49 -1.48
CA SER A 439 22.70 4.87 -2.67
C SER A 439 24.01 4.12 -2.35
N HIS A 440 24.81 4.58 -1.39
CA HIS A 440 26.05 3.90 -1.01
C HIS A 440 25.80 2.58 -0.28
N ILE A 441 24.80 2.52 0.62
CA ILE A 441 24.40 1.26 1.28
C ILE A 441 23.84 0.29 0.25
N LEU A 442 23.03 0.77 -0.70
CA LEU A 442 22.52 -0.06 -1.80
C LEU A 442 23.66 -0.59 -2.68
N ALA A 443 24.60 0.27 -3.08
CA ALA A 443 25.77 -0.11 -3.87
C ALA A 443 26.62 -1.16 -3.16
N ALA A 444 26.89 -0.99 -1.85
CA ALA A 444 27.61 -1.94 -1.06
C ALA A 444 26.90 -3.31 -0.98
N ARG A 445 25.56 -3.32 -0.81
CA ARG A 445 24.76 -4.56 -0.82
C ARG A 445 24.78 -5.26 -2.18
N LEU A 446 24.59 -4.52 -3.27
CA LEU A 446 24.65 -5.06 -4.64
C LEU A 446 26.03 -5.64 -4.96
N TYR A 447 27.10 -4.95 -4.56
CA TYR A 447 28.48 -5.41 -4.75
C TYR A 447 28.77 -6.69 -3.97
N MET A 448 28.38 -6.75 -2.69
CA MET A 448 28.57 -7.94 -1.86
C MET A 448 27.77 -9.15 -2.38
N ALA A 449 26.60 -8.92 -2.97
CA ALA A 449 25.79 -9.95 -3.61
C ALA A 449 26.47 -10.54 -4.86
N GLY A 450 27.19 -9.75 -5.62
CA GLY A 450 27.92 -10.20 -6.82
C GLY A 450 29.25 -10.90 -6.51
N LEU A 451 29.72 -10.89 -5.26
CA LEU A 451 30.97 -11.54 -4.81
C LEU A 451 30.74 -12.91 -4.16
N THR A 452 29.50 -13.31 -3.90
CA THR A 452 29.13 -14.63 -3.37
C THR A 452 28.61 -15.52 -4.48
#